data_b75f2d3575b0ce58bfc372c3fb438862
#
_entry.id   b75f2d3575b0ce58bfc372c3fb438862
#
_cell.length_a   1.000
_cell.length_b   1.000
_cell.length_c   1.000
_cell.angle_alpha   90.00
_cell.angle_beta   90.00
_cell.angle_gamma   90.00
#
_symmetry.space_group_name_H-M   'P 1'
#
loop_
_entity.id
_entity.type
_entity.pdbx_description
1 polymer ?
#
loop_
_entity_poly.entity_id
_entity_poly.type
_entity_poly.pdbx_seq_one_letter_code
_entity_poly.pdbx_strand_id
1 'polypeptide(L)'
;MAKLSLIQRELKRDALVAKYAKKHTELKAIANDAKKSDEERYAARLELQKLPRNAYPTRQRNRCALTGRPRGTFRKFGLGRNKIRDLAFSGDI
;
A
#
# COMPACT_ATOMS: atom_id res chain seq x y z
N MET A 1 4.94 -16.33 -11.61
CA MET A 1 3.71 -15.52 -11.62
C MET A 1 2.97 -15.65 -10.30
N ALA A 2 2.29 -14.60 -9.86
CA ALA A 2 1.49 -14.65 -8.64
C ALA A 2 0.12 -15.29 -8.90
N LYS A 3 -0.40 -16.00 -7.90
CA LYS A 3 -1.75 -16.56 -7.96
C LYS A 3 -2.78 -15.44 -8.02
N LEU A 4 -3.89 -15.68 -8.70
CA LEU A 4 -4.98 -14.70 -8.82
C LEU A 4 -5.49 -14.25 -7.45
N SER A 5 -5.57 -15.16 -6.48
CA SER A 5 -6.00 -14.82 -5.11
C SER A 5 -5.10 -13.78 -4.45
N LEU A 6 -3.80 -13.83 -4.68
CA LEU A 6 -2.85 -12.87 -4.13
C LEU A 6 -3.01 -11.49 -4.78
N ILE A 7 -3.24 -11.46 -6.10
CA ILE A 7 -3.50 -10.22 -6.84
C ILE A 7 -4.78 -9.57 -6.34
N GLN A 8 -5.83 -10.35 -6.16
CA GLN A 8 -7.11 -9.84 -5.66
C GLN A 8 -7.02 -9.32 -4.22
N ARG A 9 -6.24 -9.97 -3.36
CA ARG A 9 -5.99 -9.47 -2.00
C ARG A 9 -5.30 -8.11 -2.03
N GLU A 10 -4.34 -7.93 -2.93
CA GLU A 10 -3.65 -6.66 -3.07
C GLU A 10 -4.59 -5.55 -3.54
N LEU A 11 -5.49 -5.85 -4.48
CA LEU A 11 -6.52 -4.91 -4.91
C LEU A 11 -7.46 -4.51 -3.77
N LYS A 12 -7.84 -5.46 -2.91
CA LYS A 12 -8.64 -5.18 -1.71
C LYS A 12 -7.90 -4.27 -0.74
N ARG A 13 -6.61 -4.49 -0.52
CA ARG A 13 -5.78 -3.62 0.33
C ARG A 13 -5.71 -2.21 -0.23
N ASP A 14 -5.51 -2.07 -1.54
CA ASP A 14 -5.46 -0.77 -2.19
C ASP A 14 -6.78 0.00 -2.00
N ALA A 15 -7.91 -0.67 -2.17
CA ALA A 15 -9.23 -0.08 -1.98
C ALA A 15 -9.45 0.36 -0.53
N LEU A 16 -9.08 -0.47 0.45
CA LEU A 16 -9.21 -0.14 1.87
C LEU A 16 -8.26 0.98 2.29
N VAL A 17 -7.04 0.98 1.80
CA VAL A 17 -6.08 2.06 2.08
C VAL A 17 -6.62 3.39 1.55
N ALA A 18 -7.16 3.41 0.33
CA ALA A 18 -7.76 4.61 -0.24
C ALA A 18 -8.97 5.09 0.58
N LYS A 19 -9.82 4.15 1.02
CA LYS A 19 -11.01 4.47 1.82
C LYS A 19 -10.67 5.11 3.16
N TYR A 20 -9.67 4.59 3.85
CA TYR A 20 -9.28 5.04 5.19
C TYR A 20 -8.08 5.98 5.20
N ALA A 21 -7.55 6.38 4.04
CA ALA A 21 -6.33 7.19 3.94
C ALA A 21 -6.42 8.50 4.73
N LYS A 22 -7.51 9.23 4.58
CA LYS A 22 -7.73 10.50 5.26
C LYS A 22 -7.77 10.31 6.77
N LYS A 23 -8.59 9.38 7.24
CA LYS A 23 -8.73 9.08 8.67
C LYS A 23 -7.42 8.59 9.28
N HIS A 24 -6.71 7.70 8.59
CA HIS A 24 -5.41 7.20 9.03
C HIS A 24 -4.39 8.34 9.16
N THR A 25 -4.32 9.22 8.16
CA THR A 25 -3.39 10.35 8.17
C THR A 25 -3.69 11.31 9.32
N GLU A 26 -4.95 11.66 9.54
CA GLU A 26 -5.38 12.54 10.63
C GLU A 26 -5.03 11.96 12.00
N LEU A 27 -5.36 10.68 12.24
CA LEU A 27 -5.08 10.02 13.51
C LEU A 27 -3.59 9.85 13.75
N LYS A 28 -2.82 9.53 12.72
CA LYS A 28 -1.38 9.41 12.83
C LYS A 28 -0.72 10.75 13.15
N ALA A 29 -1.19 11.83 12.55
CA ALA A 29 -0.71 13.18 12.84
C ALA A 29 -0.96 13.55 14.30
N ILE A 30 -2.15 13.26 14.84
CA ILE A 30 -2.49 13.51 16.25
C ILE A 30 -1.62 12.65 17.17
N ALA A 31 -1.46 11.38 16.87
CA ALA A 31 -0.67 10.44 17.69
C ALA A 31 0.82 10.83 17.77
N ASN A 32 1.35 11.44 16.72
CA ASN A 32 2.77 11.84 16.64
C ASN A 32 3.01 13.30 16.99
N ASP A 33 1.97 14.08 17.30
CA ASP A 33 2.10 15.50 17.63
C ASP A 33 2.52 15.67 19.09
N ALA A 34 3.73 16.19 19.31
CA ALA A 34 4.27 16.43 20.64
C ALA A 34 3.53 17.53 21.41
N LYS A 35 2.80 18.40 20.70
CA LYS A 35 2.04 19.51 21.31
C LYS A 35 0.70 19.05 21.88
N LYS A 36 0.22 17.89 21.49
CA LYS A 36 -1.04 17.34 22.01
C LYS A 36 -0.83 16.69 23.37
N SER A 37 -1.89 16.64 24.18
CA SER A 37 -1.85 15.96 25.47
C SER A 37 -1.66 14.46 25.30
N ASP A 38 -1.13 13.80 26.33
CA ASP A 38 -0.94 12.34 26.30
C ASP A 38 -2.27 11.60 26.14
N GLU A 39 -3.35 12.11 26.72
CA GLU A 39 -4.69 11.53 26.61
C GLU A 39 -5.20 11.57 25.17
N GLU A 40 -5.05 12.70 24.48
CA GLU A 40 -5.45 12.84 23.07
C GLU A 40 -4.63 11.92 22.17
N ARG A 41 -3.33 11.84 22.40
CA ARG A 41 -2.43 10.96 21.65
C ARG A 41 -2.78 9.49 21.86
N TYR A 42 -3.09 9.11 23.09
CA TYR A 42 -3.48 7.74 23.43
C TYR A 42 -4.82 7.38 22.78
N ALA A 43 -5.81 8.27 22.83
CA ALA A 43 -7.09 8.07 22.17
C ALA A 43 -6.93 7.87 20.65
N ALA A 44 -6.08 8.68 20.01
CA ALA A 44 -5.78 8.54 18.59
C ALA A 44 -5.15 7.18 18.26
N ARG A 45 -4.22 6.71 19.08
CA ARG A 45 -3.60 5.39 18.91
C ARG A 45 -4.61 4.25 19.03
N LEU A 46 -5.54 4.35 19.99
CA LEU A 46 -6.60 3.36 20.14
C LEU A 46 -7.52 3.32 18.91
N GLU A 47 -7.88 4.47 18.36
CA GLU A 47 -8.68 4.54 17.13
C GLU A 47 -7.93 3.98 15.93
N LEU A 48 -6.63 4.23 15.81
CA LEU A 48 -5.80 3.62 14.76
C LEU A 48 -5.84 2.09 14.83
N GLN A 49 -5.80 1.52 16.04
CA GLN A 49 -5.86 0.08 16.22
C GLN A 49 -7.20 -0.54 15.82
N LYS A 50 -8.28 0.25 15.84
CA LYS A 50 -9.62 -0.21 15.44
C LYS A 50 -9.78 -0.30 13.92
N LEU A 51 -8.91 0.33 13.14
CA LEU A 51 -8.98 0.27 11.68
C LEU A 51 -8.69 -1.15 11.19
N PRO A 52 -9.29 -1.58 10.06
CA PRO A 52 -8.97 -2.89 9.48
C PRO A 52 -7.47 -2.99 9.17
N ARG A 53 -6.88 -4.15 9.41
CA ARG A 53 -5.44 -4.35 9.15
C ARG A 53 -5.05 -4.05 7.70
N ASN A 54 -5.90 -4.43 6.75
CA ASN A 54 -5.65 -4.20 5.34
C ASN A 54 -5.79 -2.73 4.91
N ALA A 55 -6.22 -1.85 5.82
CA ALA A 55 -6.26 -0.42 5.59
C ALA A 55 -4.90 0.28 5.84
N TYR A 56 -3.92 -0.43 6.38
CA TYR A 56 -2.60 0.14 6.65
C TYR A 56 -1.72 0.13 5.40
N PRO A 57 -1.17 1.30 4.99
CA PRO A 57 -0.30 1.37 3.81
C PRO A 57 0.94 0.49 3.88
N THR A 58 1.43 0.17 5.09
CA THR A 58 2.61 -0.66 5.29
C THR A 58 2.44 -2.08 4.77
N ARG A 59 1.21 -2.55 4.59
CA ARG A 59 0.91 -3.88 4.06
C ARG A 59 0.82 -3.92 2.54
N GLN A 60 0.79 -2.76 1.89
CA GLN A 60 0.82 -2.68 0.44
C GLN A 60 2.20 -3.05 -0.08
N ARG A 61 2.23 -3.67 -1.24
CA ARG A 61 3.48 -4.05 -1.91
C ARG A 61 3.38 -3.74 -3.39
N ASN A 62 4.45 -3.19 -3.94
CA ASN A 62 4.54 -2.96 -5.38
C ASN A 62 4.62 -4.30 -6.10
N ARG A 63 3.76 -4.49 -7.10
CA ARG A 63 3.68 -5.70 -7.91
C ARG A 63 3.69 -5.34 -9.39
N CYS A 64 4.18 -6.28 -10.20
CA CYS A 64 4.08 -6.11 -11.65
C CYS A 64 2.61 -6.02 -12.07
N ALA A 65 2.26 -4.99 -12.85
CA ALA A 65 0.89 -4.79 -13.30
C ALA A 65 0.38 -5.91 -14.21
N LEU A 66 1.28 -6.59 -14.92
CA LEU A 66 0.91 -7.65 -15.85
C LEU A 66 0.92 -9.04 -15.22
N THR A 67 1.85 -9.33 -14.32
CA THR A 67 2.04 -10.68 -13.78
C THR A 67 1.74 -10.79 -12.28
N GLY A 68 1.70 -9.67 -11.55
CA GLY A 68 1.52 -9.67 -10.11
C GLY A 68 2.77 -10.03 -9.30
N ARG A 69 3.92 -10.16 -9.95
CA ARG A 69 5.18 -10.51 -9.28
C ARG A 69 5.52 -9.48 -8.19
N PRO A 70 5.79 -9.91 -6.93
CA PRO A 70 6.04 -8.98 -5.82
C PRO A 70 7.50 -8.51 -5.70
N ARG A 71 8.41 -9.12 -6.44
CA ARG A 71 9.85 -8.82 -6.39
C ARG A 71 10.36 -8.44 -7.75
N GLY A 72 11.49 -7.71 -7.77
CA GLY A 72 12.12 -7.30 -9.02
C GLY A 72 11.25 -6.37 -9.85
N THR A 73 10.48 -5.49 -9.20
CA THR A 73 9.63 -4.51 -9.88
C THR A 73 10.30 -3.14 -9.92
N PHE A 74 10.09 -2.40 -11.01
CA PHE A 74 10.55 -1.03 -11.16
C PHE A 74 9.37 -0.07 -10.99
N ARG A 75 9.44 0.84 -10.01
CA ARG A 75 8.35 1.80 -9.73
C ARG A 75 8.06 2.70 -10.92
N LYS A 76 9.08 3.06 -11.67
CA LYS A 76 8.96 3.95 -12.83
C LYS A 76 7.97 3.41 -13.86
N PHE A 77 7.98 2.10 -14.09
CA PHE A 77 7.15 1.45 -15.09
C PHE A 77 5.97 0.66 -14.48
N GLY A 78 6.03 0.35 -13.19
CA GLY A 78 5.04 -0.50 -12.55
C GLY A 78 5.08 -1.94 -13.05
N LEU A 79 6.23 -2.41 -13.54
CA LEU A 79 6.39 -3.73 -14.17
C LEU A 79 7.55 -4.48 -13.55
N GLY A 80 7.48 -5.82 -13.58
CA GLY A 80 8.59 -6.68 -13.22
C GLY A 80 9.72 -6.64 -14.26
N ARG A 81 10.93 -6.99 -13.82
CA ARG A 81 12.13 -6.96 -14.68
C ARG A 81 11.96 -7.71 -16.00
N ASN A 82 11.30 -8.87 -15.96
CA ASN A 82 11.11 -9.70 -17.17
C ASN A 82 10.19 -9.02 -18.17
N LYS A 83 9.13 -8.37 -17.70
CA LYS A 83 8.18 -7.66 -18.56
C LYS A 83 8.76 -6.37 -19.11
N ILE A 84 9.58 -5.69 -18.34
CA ILE A 84 10.32 -4.50 -18.83
C ILE A 84 11.24 -4.91 -19.98
N ARG A 85 11.97 -6.00 -19.82
CA ARG A 85 12.84 -6.53 -20.86
C ARG A 85 12.06 -6.87 -22.14
N ASP A 86 10.94 -7.59 -22.00
CA ASP A 86 10.11 -7.98 -23.14
C ASP A 86 9.57 -6.75 -23.88
N LEU A 87 9.06 -5.76 -23.16
CA LEU A 87 8.50 -4.54 -23.75
C LEU A 87 9.59 -3.63 -24.34
N ALA A 88 10.79 -3.63 -23.77
CA ALA A 88 11.92 -2.89 -24.33
C ALA A 88 12.33 -3.49 -25.69
N PHE A 89 12.37 -4.81 -25.81
CA PHE A 89 12.69 -5.46 -27.08
C PHE A 89 11.60 -5.29 -28.12
N SER A 90 10.35 -5.17 -27.71
CA SER A 90 9.24 -4.91 -28.64
C SER A 90 9.15 -3.44 -29.07
N GLY A 91 9.88 -2.55 -28.40
CA GLY A 91 9.90 -1.13 -28.70
C GLY A 91 8.83 -0.30 -28.00
N ASP A 92 8.07 -0.89 -27.06
CA ASP A 92 7.04 -0.18 -26.32
C ASP A 92 7.59 0.69 -25.18
N ILE A 93 8.81 0.43 -24.78
CA ILE A 93 9.53 1.22 -23.78
C ILE A 93 10.80 1.81 -24.40
#